data_88143856c32a8fc03f5651a6b4464e43
#
_entry.id   88143856c32a8fc03f5651a6b4464e43
#
_cell.length_a   1.000
_cell.length_b   1.000
_cell.length_c   1.000
_cell.angle_alpha   90.00
_cell.angle_beta   90.00
_cell.angle_gamma   90.00
#
_symmetry.space_group_name_H-M   'P 1'
#
loop_
_entity.id
_entity.type
_entity.pdbx_description
1 polymer ?
#
loop_
_entity_poly.entity_id
_entity_poly.type
_entity_poly.pdbx_seq_one_letter_code
_entity_poly.pdbx_strand_id
1 'polypeptide(L)'
;MKQVLPGSSAPLEIKIASLVLAGGGLVFLLTFLVLGIQAGDLGSLILPAPVAVISLGLGAGLLAGVRPVRFPALLWTVLVALLQASFALLASDVWLAVLSGVLAAAHVYALVLQITLPARRHMGSTT
;
A
#
# COMPACT_ATOMS: atom_id res chain seq x y z
N MET A 1 -32.18 -2.35 12.15
CA MET A 1 -30.74 -2.12 12.29
C MET A 1 -30.07 -2.30 10.95
N LYS A 2 -29.27 -1.33 10.55
CA LYS A 2 -28.59 -1.40 9.28
C LYS A 2 -27.48 -2.45 9.34
N GLN A 3 -27.48 -3.32 8.39
CA GLN A 3 -26.37 -4.25 8.21
C GLN A 3 -25.23 -3.54 7.47
N VAL A 4 -24.03 -3.58 8.03
CA VAL A 4 -22.88 -2.87 7.51
C VAL A 4 -21.87 -3.89 7.01
N LEU A 5 -21.42 -3.72 5.76
CA LEU A 5 -20.39 -4.57 5.19
C LEU A 5 -19.04 -4.32 5.89
N PRO A 6 -18.16 -5.34 5.96
CA PRO A 6 -16.83 -5.14 6.55
C PRO A 6 -16.11 -3.97 5.87
N GLY A 7 -15.61 -3.04 6.66
CA GLY A 7 -14.90 -1.87 6.17
C GLY A 7 -15.77 -0.71 5.73
N SER A 8 -17.09 -0.89 5.57
CA SER A 8 -17.97 0.21 5.13
C SER A 8 -18.11 1.30 6.18
N SER A 9 -17.89 1.00 7.45
CA SER A 9 -17.90 1.95 8.55
C SER A 9 -16.54 2.61 8.80
N ALA A 10 -15.51 2.21 8.06
CA ALA A 10 -14.18 2.76 8.23
C ALA A 10 -14.17 4.26 7.87
N PRO A 11 -13.36 5.08 8.57
CA PRO A 11 -13.22 6.48 8.20
C PRO A 11 -12.56 6.63 6.84
N LEU A 12 -12.77 7.78 6.21
CA LEU A 12 -12.23 8.06 4.87
C LEU A 12 -10.71 7.89 4.85
N GLU A 13 -10.01 8.30 5.91
CA GLU A 13 -8.57 8.20 6.04
C GLU A 13 -8.11 6.74 5.89
N ILE A 14 -8.81 5.82 6.53
CA ILE A 14 -8.49 4.38 6.44
C ILE A 14 -8.84 3.84 5.05
N LYS A 15 -9.96 4.27 4.47
CA LYS A 15 -10.35 3.82 3.14
C LYS A 15 -9.30 4.22 2.09
N ILE A 16 -8.81 5.46 2.17
CA ILE A 16 -7.79 5.94 1.25
C ILE A 16 -6.46 5.20 1.50
N ALA A 17 -6.05 5.05 2.76
CA ALA A 17 -4.82 4.34 3.08
C ALA A 17 -4.86 2.88 2.60
N SER A 18 -5.99 2.19 2.81
CA SER A 18 -6.18 0.81 2.34
C SER A 18 -6.14 0.73 0.82
N LEU A 19 -6.76 1.68 0.13
CA LEU A 19 -6.73 1.74 -1.32
C LEU A 19 -5.30 1.95 -1.84
N VAL A 20 -4.53 2.82 -1.19
CA VAL A 20 -3.14 3.07 -1.58
C VAL A 20 -2.31 1.80 -1.40
N LEU A 21 -2.44 1.11 -0.26
CA LEU A 21 -1.69 -0.11 -0.02
C LEU A 21 -2.06 -1.20 -1.03
N ALA A 22 -3.34 -1.50 -1.16
CA ALA A 22 -3.81 -2.55 -2.06
C ALA A 22 -3.57 -2.18 -3.53
N GLY A 23 -3.99 -0.98 -3.92
CA GLY A 23 -3.85 -0.51 -5.30
C GLY A 23 -2.40 -0.31 -5.70
N GLY A 24 -1.59 0.24 -4.80
CA GLY A 24 -0.16 0.44 -5.04
C GLY A 24 0.57 -0.87 -5.22
N GLY A 25 0.26 -1.88 -4.39
CA GLY A 25 0.83 -3.21 -4.53
C GLY A 25 0.47 -3.86 -5.85
N LEU A 26 -0.79 -3.73 -6.27
CA LEU A 26 -1.24 -4.26 -7.57
C LEU A 26 -0.58 -3.54 -8.73
N VAL A 27 -0.49 -2.22 -8.69
CA VAL A 27 0.18 -1.44 -9.75
C VAL A 27 1.65 -1.85 -9.86
N PHE A 28 2.32 -2.01 -8.73
CA PHE A 28 3.71 -2.43 -8.70
C PHE A 28 3.88 -3.82 -9.32
N LEU A 29 3.01 -4.77 -8.94
CA LEU A 29 3.04 -6.12 -9.49
C LEU A 29 2.78 -6.11 -11.00
N LEU A 30 1.74 -5.40 -11.45
CA LEU A 30 1.39 -5.34 -12.87
C LEU A 30 2.50 -4.69 -13.69
N THR A 31 3.14 -3.65 -13.18
CA THR A 31 4.27 -2.99 -13.84
C THR A 31 5.40 -3.98 -14.10
N PHE A 32 5.80 -4.72 -13.08
CA PHE A 32 6.90 -5.69 -13.23
C PHE A 32 6.47 -6.94 -13.99
N LEU A 33 5.19 -7.29 -13.97
CA LEU A 33 4.68 -8.37 -14.81
C LEU A 33 4.84 -8.01 -16.31
N VAL A 34 4.43 -6.80 -16.69
CA VAL A 34 4.57 -6.32 -18.07
C VAL A 34 6.04 -6.29 -18.46
N LEU A 35 6.89 -5.73 -17.63
CA LEU A 35 8.33 -5.66 -17.89
C LEU A 35 8.96 -7.05 -18.01
N GLY A 36 8.55 -7.98 -17.15
CA GLY A 36 9.03 -9.36 -17.19
C GLY A 36 8.62 -10.08 -18.47
N ILE A 37 7.38 -9.90 -18.89
CA ILE A 37 6.89 -10.49 -20.15
C ILE A 37 7.68 -9.93 -21.34
N GLN A 38 7.91 -8.61 -21.38
CA GLN A 38 8.67 -7.96 -22.45
C GLN A 38 10.12 -8.43 -22.48
N ALA A 39 10.71 -8.67 -21.33
CA ALA A 39 12.09 -9.14 -21.22
C ALA A 39 12.22 -10.67 -21.38
N GLY A 40 11.12 -11.41 -21.37
CA GLY A 40 11.14 -12.87 -21.39
C GLY A 40 11.65 -13.49 -20.09
N ASP A 41 11.59 -12.76 -18.99
CA ASP A 41 12.07 -13.23 -17.69
C ASP A 41 11.09 -12.81 -16.60
N LEU A 42 10.42 -13.80 -15.99
CA LEU A 42 9.47 -13.57 -14.91
C LEU A 42 10.13 -13.59 -13.53
N GLY A 43 11.45 -13.79 -13.46
CA GLY A 43 12.19 -13.71 -12.20
C GLY A 43 12.08 -12.35 -11.52
N SER A 44 11.80 -11.31 -12.28
CA SER A 44 11.58 -9.95 -11.73
C SER A 44 10.36 -9.86 -10.83
N LEU A 45 9.46 -10.87 -10.82
CA LEU A 45 8.29 -10.91 -9.95
C LEU A 45 8.59 -11.39 -8.54
N ILE A 46 9.81 -11.83 -8.24
CA ILE A 46 10.20 -12.31 -6.91
C ILE A 46 9.96 -11.24 -5.84
N LEU A 47 10.25 -9.97 -6.15
CA LEU A 47 10.02 -8.87 -5.19
C LEU A 47 8.57 -8.34 -5.26
N PRO A 48 8.02 -7.99 -6.44
CA PRO A 48 6.68 -7.40 -6.49
C PRO A 48 5.56 -8.33 -6.02
N ALA A 49 5.65 -9.63 -6.25
CA ALA A 49 4.59 -10.56 -5.88
C ALA A 49 4.35 -10.62 -4.36
N PRO A 50 5.40 -10.84 -3.51
CA PRO A 50 5.20 -10.78 -2.06
C PRO A 50 4.76 -9.40 -1.59
N VAL A 51 5.28 -8.32 -2.18
CA VAL A 51 4.89 -6.95 -1.84
C VAL A 51 3.40 -6.77 -2.09
N ALA A 52 2.88 -7.23 -3.23
CA ALA A 52 1.45 -7.11 -3.54
C ALA A 52 0.60 -7.91 -2.55
N VAL A 53 0.99 -9.14 -2.25
CA VAL A 53 0.24 -10.01 -1.32
C VAL A 53 0.16 -9.39 0.07
N ILE A 54 1.29 -8.95 0.59
CA ILE A 54 1.35 -8.33 1.93
C ILE A 54 0.56 -7.02 1.94
N SER A 55 0.69 -6.20 0.90
CA SER A 55 -0.03 -4.93 0.79
C SER A 55 -1.54 -5.14 0.74
N LEU A 56 -2.02 -6.14 0.00
CA LEU A 56 -3.44 -6.47 -0.03
C LEU A 56 -3.93 -6.93 1.32
N GLY A 57 -3.18 -7.81 1.99
CA GLY A 57 -3.56 -8.33 3.30
C GLY A 57 -3.61 -7.24 4.36
N LEU A 58 -2.60 -6.38 4.40
CA LEU A 58 -2.56 -5.26 5.36
C LEU A 58 -3.63 -4.22 5.06
N GLY A 59 -3.88 -3.93 3.78
CA GLY A 59 -4.96 -3.02 3.39
C GLY A 59 -6.31 -3.54 3.84
N ALA A 60 -6.58 -4.82 3.64
CA ALA A 60 -7.82 -5.45 4.11
C ALA A 60 -7.94 -5.41 5.62
N GLY A 61 -6.84 -5.67 6.35
CA GLY A 61 -6.82 -5.61 7.81
C GLY A 61 -7.08 -4.21 8.35
N LEU A 62 -6.52 -3.19 7.71
CA LEU A 62 -6.80 -1.79 8.07
C LEU A 62 -8.29 -1.48 7.89
N LEU A 63 -8.83 -1.85 6.73
CA LEU A 63 -10.23 -1.57 6.40
C LEU A 63 -11.17 -2.24 7.40
N ALA A 64 -10.86 -3.46 7.80
CA ALA A 64 -11.66 -4.23 8.77
C ALA A 64 -11.44 -3.80 10.22
N GLY A 65 -10.44 -2.95 10.49
CA GLY A 65 -10.15 -2.48 11.85
C GLY A 65 -9.50 -3.54 12.74
N VAL A 66 -8.75 -4.46 12.15
CA VAL A 66 -8.04 -5.50 12.91
C VAL A 66 -6.89 -4.87 13.68
N ARG A 67 -7.00 -4.81 15.01
CA ARG A 67 -6.04 -4.10 15.86
C ARG A 67 -4.58 -4.51 15.65
N PRO A 68 -4.23 -5.81 15.61
CA PRO A 68 -2.82 -6.19 15.45
C PRO A 68 -2.21 -5.75 14.12
N VAL A 69 -3.02 -5.40 13.13
CA VAL A 69 -2.55 -4.98 11.81
C VAL A 69 -2.01 -3.54 11.81
N ARG A 70 -2.43 -2.72 12.79
CA ARG A 70 -2.08 -1.29 12.81
C ARG A 70 -0.59 -1.06 12.72
N PHE A 71 0.18 -1.67 13.59
CA PHE A 71 1.62 -1.45 13.63
C PHE A 71 2.34 -2.04 12.41
N PRO A 72 2.08 -3.30 12.01
CA PRO A 72 2.66 -3.84 10.77
C PRO A 72 2.29 -3.01 9.54
N ALA A 73 1.06 -2.49 9.45
CA ALA A 73 0.65 -1.67 8.32
C ALA A 73 1.43 -0.36 8.26
N LEU A 74 1.64 0.31 9.40
CA LEU A 74 2.44 1.52 9.47
C LEU A 74 3.88 1.25 9.01
N LEU A 75 4.49 0.21 9.56
CA LEU A 75 5.85 -0.17 9.21
C LEU A 75 5.95 -0.52 7.73
N TRP A 76 5.01 -1.30 7.22
CA TRP A 76 4.98 -1.72 5.82
C TRP A 76 4.84 -0.52 4.89
N THR A 77 3.98 0.44 5.24
CA THR A 77 3.80 1.66 4.45
C THR A 77 5.11 2.44 4.34
N VAL A 78 5.85 2.55 5.44
CA VAL A 78 7.17 3.20 5.43
C VAL A 78 8.13 2.43 4.52
N LEU A 79 8.19 1.12 4.67
CA LEU A 79 9.10 0.29 3.87
C LEU A 79 8.79 0.39 2.38
N VAL A 80 7.51 0.35 1.99
CA VAL A 80 7.12 0.46 0.59
C VAL A 80 7.39 1.87 0.06
N ALA A 81 7.16 2.90 0.87
CA ALA A 81 7.49 4.27 0.48
C ALA A 81 8.98 4.41 0.17
N LEU A 82 9.84 3.84 1.03
CA LEU A 82 11.28 3.86 0.82
C LEU A 82 11.68 3.04 -0.42
N LEU A 83 11.06 1.89 -0.61
CA LEU A 83 11.30 1.06 -1.79
C LEU A 83 10.95 1.81 -3.08
N GLN A 84 9.78 2.43 -3.13
CA GLN A 84 9.34 3.19 -4.30
C GLN A 84 10.21 4.43 -4.53
N ALA A 85 10.61 5.12 -3.47
CA ALA A 85 11.52 6.26 -3.58
C ALA A 85 12.87 5.81 -4.17
N SER A 86 13.38 4.65 -3.75
CA SER A 86 14.61 4.09 -4.29
C SER A 86 14.48 3.82 -5.78
N PHE A 87 13.38 3.21 -6.22
CA PHE A 87 13.12 3.00 -7.63
C PHE A 87 13.01 4.31 -8.40
N ALA A 88 12.38 5.33 -7.83
CA ALA A 88 12.26 6.64 -8.47
C ALA A 88 13.63 7.27 -8.72
N LEU A 89 14.56 7.10 -7.78
CA LEU A 89 15.91 7.68 -7.90
C LEU A 89 16.84 6.87 -8.79
N LEU A 90 16.65 5.54 -8.84
CA LEU A 90 17.58 4.64 -9.52
C LEU A 90 17.09 4.16 -10.88
N ALA A 91 15.82 4.38 -11.23
CA ALA A 91 15.27 3.92 -12.49
C ALA A 91 15.90 4.66 -13.66
N SER A 92 16.29 3.91 -14.69
CA SER A 92 16.84 4.50 -15.92
C SER A 92 15.73 5.04 -16.83
N ASP A 93 14.54 4.45 -16.76
CA ASP A 93 13.39 4.89 -17.56
C ASP A 93 12.62 5.98 -16.83
N VAL A 94 12.34 7.08 -17.53
CA VAL A 94 11.64 8.23 -16.95
C VAL A 94 10.23 7.84 -16.46
N TRP A 95 9.50 7.05 -17.26
CA TRP A 95 8.13 6.66 -16.89
C TRP A 95 8.11 5.83 -15.60
N LEU A 96 9.09 4.93 -15.44
CA LEU A 96 9.20 4.11 -14.24
C LEU A 96 9.57 4.97 -13.04
N ALA A 97 10.48 5.92 -13.22
CA ALA A 97 10.86 6.86 -12.16
C ALA A 97 9.66 7.70 -11.72
N VAL A 98 8.85 8.19 -12.66
CA VAL A 98 7.65 8.99 -12.36
C VAL A 98 6.62 8.13 -11.63
N LEU A 99 6.35 6.93 -12.12
CA LEU A 99 5.39 6.02 -11.49
C LEU A 99 5.81 5.69 -10.06
N SER A 100 7.07 5.33 -9.85
CA SER A 100 7.60 5.01 -8.52
C SER A 100 7.56 6.22 -7.60
N GLY A 101 7.86 7.41 -8.12
CA GLY A 101 7.75 8.65 -7.34
C GLY A 101 6.34 8.94 -6.90
N VAL A 102 5.35 8.75 -7.78
CA VAL A 102 3.93 8.90 -7.44
C VAL A 102 3.52 7.88 -6.39
N LEU A 103 3.94 6.61 -6.54
CA LEU A 103 3.63 5.59 -5.55
C LEU A 103 4.28 5.88 -4.21
N ALA A 104 5.52 6.38 -4.19
CA ALA A 104 6.19 6.78 -2.96
C ALA A 104 5.41 7.90 -2.25
N ALA A 105 5.02 8.93 -3.00
CA ALA A 105 4.24 10.05 -2.46
C ALA A 105 2.89 9.56 -1.92
N ALA A 106 2.21 8.67 -2.65
CA ALA A 106 0.94 8.11 -2.21
C ALA A 106 1.09 7.33 -0.90
N HIS A 107 2.17 6.55 -0.75
CA HIS A 107 2.42 5.81 0.49
C HIS A 107 2.77 6.73 1.66
N VAL A 108 3.50 7.82 1.43
CA VAL A 108 3.74 8.83 2.47
C VAL A 108 2.40 9.44 2.91
N TYR A 109 1.53 9.77 1.98
CA TYR A 109 0.20 10.27 2.30
C TYR A 109 -0.62 9.24 3.09
N ALA A 110 -0.59 7.98 2.67
CA ALA A 110 -1.26 6.89 3.39
C ALA A 110 -0.71 6.73 4.82
N LEU A 111 0.59 6.91 5.01
CA LEU A 111 1.21 6.86 6.34
C LEU A 111 0.63 7.97 7.23
N VAL A 112 0.57 9.20 6.73
CA VAL A 112 -0.01 10.32 7.46
C VAL A 112 -1.46 10.03 7.83
N LEU A 113 -2.24 9.50 6.88
CA LEU A 113 -3.65 9.17 7.14
C LEU A 113 -3.83 8.11 8.21
N GLN A 114 -2.92 7.15 8.30
CA GLN A 114 -2.98 6.07 9.30
C GLN A 114 -2.73 6.57 10.72
N ILE A 115 -2.06 7.68 10.90
CA ILE A 115 -1.77 8.23 12.22
C ILE A 115 -2.75 9.33 12.64
N THR A 116 -3.75 9.63 11.81
CA THR A 116 -4.81 10.58 12.18
C THR A 116 -5.68 10.00 13.29
N LEU A 117 -6.37 10.87 14.01
CA LEU A 117 -7.23 10.42 15.11
C LEU A 117 -8.36 9.49 14.65
N PRO A 118 -9.11 9.80 13.55
CA PRO A 118 -10.12 8.87 13.06
C PRO A 118 -9.55 7.49 12.74
N ALA A 119 -8.38 7.42 12.10
CA ALA A 119 -7.74 6.16 11.78
C ALA A 119 -7.35 5.39 13.05
N ARG A 120 -6.77 6.08 14.03
CA ARG A 120 -6.39 5.45 15.30
C ARG A 120 -7.60 4.91 16.04
N ARG A 121 -8.71 5.65 16.04
CA ARG A 121 -9.96 5.19 16.66
C ARG A 121 -10.51 3.93 15.98
N HIS A 122 -10.49 3.91 14.65
CA HIS A 122 -10.93 2.75 13.88
C HIS A 122 -10.11 1.50 14.23
N MET A 123 -8.80 1.67 14.43
CA MET A 123 -7.91 0.56 14.79
C MET A 123 -7.88 0.26 16.29
N GLY A 124 -8.78 0.88 17.05
CA GLY A 124 -8.91 0.60 18.49
C GLY A 124 -7.92 1.31 19.39
N SER A 125 -7.15 2.26 18.87
CA SER A 125 -6.24 3.07 19.68
C SER A 125 -6.97 4.27 20.26
N THR A 126 -6.77 4.56 21.54
CA THR A 126 -7.36 5.72 22.21
C THR A 126 -6.39 6.89 22.34
N THR A 127 -5.16 6.68 21.95
CA THR A 127 -4.11 7.69 22.09
C THR A 127 -3.36 7.96 20.80
#